data_dbac2a615fc370184d4fa92067410d04
#
_entry.id   dbac2a615fc370184d4fa92067410d04
#
_cell.length_a   1.000
_cell.length_b   1.000
_cell.length_c   1.000
_cell.angle_alpha   90.00
_cell.angle_beta   90.00
_cell.angle_gamma   90.00
#
_symmetry.space_group_name_H-M   'P 1'
#
loop_
_entity.id
_entity.type
_entity.pdbx_description
1 polymer ?
#
loop_
_entity_poly.entity_id
_entity_poly.type
_entity_poly.pdbx_seq_one_letter_code
_entity_poly.pdbx_strand_id
1 'polypeptide(L)'
;MVDKTHFDVVICGGGLAGLTLARHLRLELPELSIAVIDRLKRPLPEAAFKVGESSIELGTYYLGQVLQLDPYFRKYHLPKLGLRFFMGKSQGPIEERPETGQSIFPLVPSYQIDRGRLENDLRDVVQKMDVELFEGTVVESITLAQADENHTIGCLQKDEQRNFTLTARWVVDALGRRRFLQSQLGLKRDSGHYASSAWWRYKGKVNVNDVAAPESHAWRNSSIEDRYYSTNHLMDTGYWVWLIPLGSGATSVGIVTDETIHPQNTYGQSFSQAMGWLQQHEPALWNFLKDKEPMDFLSFKNYSYASAQVFSHRRWSCVGESGFFLDPLYSTGSDFIATTNTVTVEMIRRDRAGQLTEADVQTFNKLVIDIIFQTCRGFYRNAYRSFGHAQIFTPKLSWDTAIHWAYTYQVYVQGFLTHPTEEMLALGERYRDLNESVQQLFIDWAEKAPPRDIYVRGDMTRMRFLQLLHLELAVRRDSQQVLDVARKNLDHFDALAQVLFWQAVEECYPENEMLKKRPWINTWRMVLDPEKWAESGMFDAETTPRPLDEMRDNFTGIFAPQNLRDRLVYNLSFNIMHWQKGFVHYNVVPALHHKLIFRKPAMWVRNLFITDHQPQ
;
A
#
# COMPACT_ATOMS: atom_id res chain seq x y z
N MET A 1 -15.08 18.83 35.30
CA MET A 1 -16.38 18.69 34.60
C MET A 1 -16.10 18.78 33.10
N VAL A 2 -16.78 17.99 32.27
CA VAL A 2 -16.70 18.17 30.82
C VAL A 2 -17.57 19.41 30.53
N ASP A 3 -16.96 20.57 30.32
CA ASP A 3 -17.72 21.82 30.13
C ASP A 3 -18.42 21.87 28.76
N LYS A 4 -17.89 21.14 27.75
CA LYS A 4 -18.44 21.06 26.41
C LYS A 4 -18.86 19.62 26.09
N THR A 5 -20.15 19.41 25.85
CA THR A 5 -20.73 18.09 25.53
C THR A 5 -21.28 17.98 24.11
N HIS A 6 -21.25 19.08 23.36
CA HIS A 6 -21.73 19.14 21.97
C HIS A 6 -20.63 19.58 21.02
N PHE A 7 -20.49 18.85 19.88
CA PHE A 7 -19.49 19.09 18.85
C PHE A 7 -20.12 18.99 17.45
N ASP A 8 -19.50 19.65 16.47
CA ASP A 8 -19.85 19.45 15.07
C ASP A 8 -19.43 18.03 14.62
N VAL A 9 -18.24 17.58 15.05
CA VAL A 9 -17.68 16.26 14.70
C VAL A 9 -17.11 15.58 15.95
N VAL A 10 -17.55 14.35 16.20
CA VAL A 10 -16.89 13.46 17.19
C VAL A 10 -16.21 12.31 16.44
N ILE A 11 -14.91 12.18 16.63
CA ILE A 11 -14.06 11.12 16.07
C ILE A 11 -13.80 10.10 17.16
N CYS A 12 -14.36 8.90 17.00
CA CYS A 12 -14.18 7.78 17.90
C CYS A 12 -12.92 7.01 17.52
N GLY A 13 -11.81 7.25 18.23
CA GLY A 13 -10.51 6.63 18.02
C GLY A 13 -9.40 7.66 17.73
N GLY A 14 -8.40 7.75 18.61
CA GLY A 14 -7.22 8.63 18.50
C GLY A 14 -5.97 7.90 17.97
N GLY A 15 -6.15 6.96 17.04
CA GLY A 15 -5.07 6.39 16.25
C GLY A 15 -4.75 7.22 15.00
N LEU A 16 -3.87 6.71 14.10
CA LEU A 16 -3.45 7.46 12.92
C LEU A 16 -4.63 7.99 12.09
N ALA A 17 -5.64 7.16 11.81
CA ALA A 17 -6.80 7.58 11.01
C ALA A 17 -7.57 8.74 11.67
N GLY A 18 -7.88 8.64 12.97
CA GLY A 18 -8.64 9.67 13.67
C GLY A 18 -7.88 10.98 13.87
N LEU A 19 -6.60 10.90 14.25
CA LEU A 19 -5.76 12.10 14.44
C LEU A 19 -5.48 12.83 13.14
N THR A 20 -5.23 12.10 12.06
CA THR A 20 -5.02 12.69 10.74
C THR A 20 -6.32 13.28 10.17
N LEU A 21 -7.48 12.67 10.44
CA LEU A 21 -8.77 13.26 10.11
C LEU A 21 -9.02 14.56 10.88
N ALA A 22 -8.77 14.54 12.19
CA ALA A 22 -8.95 15.75 13.02
C ALA A 22 -8.10 16.93 12.49
N ARG A 23 -6.83 16.65 12.15
CA ARG A 23 -5.95 17.66 11.53
C ARG A 23 -6.49 18.11 10.17
N HIS A 24 -6.93 17.18 9.31
CA HIS A 24 -7.45 17.51 7.98
C HIS A 24 -8.69 18.42 8.08
N LEU A 25 -9.63 18.09 8.98
CA LEU A 25 -10.80 18.93 9.25
C LEU A 25 -10.41 20.33 9.74
N ARG A 26 -9.44 20.45 10.65
CA ARG A 26 -8.97 21.76 11.14
C ARG A 26 -8.27 22.60 10.07
N LEU A 27 -7.64 21.97 9.08
CA LEU A 27 -7.00 22.68 7.96
C LEU A 27 -8.04 23.18 6.93
N GLU A 28 -9.07 22.39 6.66
CA GLU A 28 -10.05 22.66 5.61
C GLU A 28 -11.32 23.37 6.09
N LEU A 29 -11.72 23.13 7.34
CA LEU A 29 -12.94 23.63 7.98
C LEU A 29 -12.61 24.13 9.40
N PRO A 30 -11.86 25.21 9.52
CA PRO A 30 -11.29 25.68 10.81
C PRO A 30 -12.34 26.12 11.84
N GLU A 31 -13.57 26.38 11.42
CA GLU A 31 -14.68 26.79 12.31
C GLU A 31 -15.32 25.62 13.06
N LEU A 32 -15.06 24.35 12.65
CA LEU A 32 -15.69 23.20 13.28
C LEU A 32 -15.22 22.99 14.72
N SER A 33 -16.13 22.64 15.59
CA SER A 33 -15.81 22.08 16.90
C SER A 33 -15.61 20.56 16.78
N ILE A 34 -14.41 20.08 17.14
CA ILE A 34 -14.01 18.69 16.93
C ILE A 34 -13.59 18.07 18.26
N ALA A 35 -14.08 16.86 18.55
CA ALA A 35 -13.61 16.02 19.63
C ALA A 35 -13.03 14.71 19.09
N VAL A 36 -11.94 14.24 19.72
CA VAL A 36 -11.36 12.90 19.49
C VAL A 36 -11.38 12.13 20.79
N ILE A 37 -11.91 10.92 20.78
CA ILE A 37 -12.00 10.03 21.94
C ILE A 37 -11.01 8.87 21.76
N ASP A 38 -10.13 8.63 22.74
CA ASP A 38 -9.25 7.46 22.70
C ASP A 38 -9.13 6.77 24.07
N ARG A 39 -9.17 5.45 24.04
CA ARG A 39 -8.95 4.60 25.22
C ARG A 39 -7.53 4.67 25.79
N LEU A 40 -6.56 5.10 24.98
CA LEU A 40 -5.15 5.25 25.36
C LEU A 40 -4.90 6.68 25.82
N LYS A 41 -3.95 6.81 26.74
CA LYS A 41 -3.50 8.10 27.29
C LYS A 41 -2.01 8.26 27.02
N ARG A 42 -1.58 9.48 26.74
CA ARG A 42 -0.15 9.79 26.55
C ARG A 42 0.69 9.62 27.83
N PRO A 43 2.00 9.28 27.71
CA PRO A 43 2.69 8.97 26.46
C PRO A 43 2.41 7.55 26.00
N LEU A 44 2.21 7.37 24.69
CA LEU A 44 2.23 6.04 24.09
C LEU A 44 3.68 5.58 23.97
N PRO A 45 3.98 4.26 24.09
CA PRO A 45 5.30 3.72 23.77
C PRO A 45 5.68 4.09 22.33
N GLU A 46 6.94 4.54 22.09
CA GLU A 46 7.43 4.83 20.72
C GLU A 46 7.38 3.58 19.85
N ALA A 47 7.80 2.45 20.42
CA ALA A 47 7.53 1.13 19.89
C ALA A 47 6.06 0.79 20.15
N ALA A 48 5.15 1.39 19.40
CA ALA A 48 3.73 1.09 19.55
C ALA A 48 3.41 -0.25 18.91
N PHE A 49 2.59 -1.01 19.58
CA PHE A 49 2.04 -2.30 19.15
C PHE A 49 1.12 -2.11 17.92
N LYS A 50 1.64 -1.62 16.79
CA LYS A 50 0.82 -1.26 15.63
C LYS A 50 1.51 -1.67 14.33
N VAL A 51 0.76 -2.22 13.40
CA VAL A 51 1.15 -2.42 12.01
C VAL A 51 1.02 -1.11 11.23
N GLY A 52 1.65 -1.00 10.06
CA GLY A 52 1.61 0.19 9.23
C GLY A 52 2.77 1.16 9.51
N GLU A 53 3.95 0.59 9.72
CA GLU A 53 5.22 1.30 9.94
C GLU A 53 5.91 1.72 8.62
N SER A 54 5.21 1.56 7.49
CA SER A 54 5.72 1.88 6.15
C SER A 54 4.62 2.54 5.32
N SER A 55 4.95 3.56 4.56
CA SER A 55 4.05 4.25 3.62
C SER A 55 4.47 4.02 2.17
N ILE A 56 3.57 4.33 1.24
CA ILE A 56 3.83 4.48 -0.19
C ILE A 56 3.37 5.87 -0.66
N GLU A 57 3.49 6.14 -1.94
CA GLU A 57 3.38 7.48 -2.52
C GLU A 57 2.09 8.21 -2.16
N LEU A 58 0.92 7.53 -2.23
CA LEU A 58 -0.38 8.15 -1.96
C LEU A 58 -0.52 8.53 -0.49
N GLY A 59 -0.26 7.59 0.43
CA GLY A 59 -0.31 7.85 1.86
C GLY A 59 0.67 8.93 2.29
N THR A 60 1.88 8.94 1.69
CA THR A 60 2.88 9.99 1.93
C THR A 60 2.42 11.34 1.38
N TYR A 61 1.81 11.37 0.20
CA TYR A 61 1.22 12.59 -0.34
C TYR A 61 0.15 13.19 0.59
N TYR A 62 -0.74 12.34 1.11
CA TYR A 62 -1.74 12.76 2.09
C TYR A 62 -1.08 13.35 3.35
N LEU A 63 -0.19 12.60 3.98
CA LEU A 63 0.47 13.03 5.22
C LEU A 63 1.34 14.28 4.99
N GLY A 64 2.12 14.30 3.90
CA GLY A 64 3.08 15.37 3.63
C GLY A 64 2.45 16.63 3.06
N GLN A 65 1.59 16.50 2.04
CA GLN A 65 1.05 17.63 1.30
C GLN A 65 -0.31 18.08 1.82
N VAL A 66 -1.27 17.16 1.95
CA VAL A 66 -2.63 17.51 2.41
C VAL A 66 -2.59 17.94 3.87
N LEU A 67 -1.89 17.18 4.71
CA LEU A 67 -1.76 17.49 6.14
C LEU A 67 -0.57 18.41 6.48
N GLN A 68 0.22 18.83 5.50
CA GLN A 68 1.36 19.74 5.67
C GLN A 68 2.40 19.23 6.70
N LEU A 69 2.65 17.91 6.73
CA LEU A 69 3.59 17.28 7.66
C LEU A 69 4.93 16.91 7.02
N ASP A 70 5.20 17.30 5.77
CA ASP A 70 6.45 16.94 5.08
C ASP A 70 7.72 17.34 5.85
N PRO A 71 7.86 18.55 6.45
CA PRO A 71 9.03 18.89 7.26
C PRO A 71 9.20 17.98 8.49
N TYR A 72 8.09 17.54 9.08
CA TYR A 72 8.07 16.63 10.21
C TYR A 72 8.60 15.25 9.82
N PHE A 73 8.11 14.70 8.70
CA PHE A 73 8.55 13.38 8.21
C PHE A 73 10.04 13.36 7.88
N ARG A 74 10.56 14.39 7.20
CA ARG A 74 11.99 14.52 6.90
C ARG A 74 12.88 14.59 8.14
N LYS A 75 12.38 15.14 9.22
CA LYS A 75 13.14 15.32 10.46
C LYS A 75 13.14 14.06 11.33
N TYR A 76 12.05 13.32 11.40
CA TYR A 76 11.83 12.30 12.41
C TYR A 76 11.67 10.88 11.89
N HIS A 77 11.47 10.70 10.59
CA HIS A 77 11.25 9.39 9.99
C HIS A 77 12.29 9.09 8.92
N LEU A 78 12.53 7.79 8.65
CA LEU A 78 13.50 7.40 7.64
C LEU A 78 12.90 7.50 6.23
N PRO A 79 13.64 8.05 5.24
CA PRO A 79 13.25 7.95 3.85
C PRO A 79 13.23 6.47 3.44
N LYS A 80 12.21 6.09 2.66
CA LYS A 80 12.05 4.72 2.18
C LYS A 80 12.56 4.57 0.75
N LEU A 81 13.44 3.59 0.54
CA LEU A 81 13.97 3.21 -0.78
C LEU A 81 12.97 2.33 -1.57
N GLY A 82 11.69 2.38 -1.23
CA GLY A 82 10.66 1.55 -1.84
C GLY A 82 10.55 0.16 -1.23
N LEU A 83 9.90 -0.73 -1.96
CA LEU A 83 9.73 -2.13 -1.61
C LEU A 83 10.83 -2.96 -2.24
N ARG A 84 11.30 -4.00 -1.53
CA ARG A 84 12.31 -4.94 -2.03
C ARG A 84 11.93 -6.36 -1.65
N PHE A 85 12.03 -7.27 -2.59
CA PHE A 85 11.58 -8.65 -2.48
C PHE A 85 12.70 -9.62 -2.80
N PHE A 86 12.89 -10.61 -1.93
CA PHE A 86 13.78 -11.76 -2.09
C PHE A 86 12.91 -13.00 -2.18
N MET A 87 12.83 -13.60 -3.37
CA MET A 87 11.81 -14.58 -3.71
C MET A 87 12.36 -15.99 -3.77
N GLY A 88 11.64 -16.95 -3.17
CA GLY A 88 12.01 -18.38 -3.19
C GLY A 88 13.38 -18.68 -2.60
N LYS A 89 13.89 -19.90 -2.78
CA LYS A 89 15.22 -20.35 -2.29
C LYS A 89 15.48 -20.02 -0.82
N SER A 90 14.46 -20.08 0.00
CA SER A 90 14.50 -19.65 1.41
C SER A 90 15.50 -20.42 2.28
N GLN A 91 15.88 -21.64 1.87
CA GLN A 91 16.87 -22.49 2.56
C GLN A 91 18.33 -22.13 2.23
N GLY A 92 18.56 -21.33 1.19
CA GLY A 92 19.89 -20.90 0.75
C GLY A 92 20.31 -19.55 1.29
N PRO A 93 21.55 -19.10 0.91
CA PRO A 93 22.02 -17.78 1.24
C PRO A 93 21.21 -16.69 0.54
N ILE A 94 21.01 -15.55 1.22
CA ILE A 94 20.17 -14.46 0.71
C ILE A 94 20.69 -13.86 -0.60
N GLU A 95 21.99 -13.82 -0.80
CA GLU A 95 22.64 -13.30 -2.00
C GLU A 95 22.41 -14.13 -3.26
N GLU A 96 21.97 -15.37 -3.13
CA GLU A 96 21.61 -16.26 -4.23
C GLU A 96 20.14 -16.22 -4.61
N ARG A 97 19.32 -15.56 -3.79
CA ARG A 97 17.90 -15.42 -4.05
C ARG A 97 17.64 -14.45 -5.21
N PRO A 98 16.63 -14.72 -6.05
CA PRO A 98 16.07 -13.70 -6.94
C PRO A 98 15.67 -12.46 -6.14
N GLU A 99 16.06 -11.29 -6.63
CA GLU A 99 15.82 -10.01 -5.96
C GLU A 99 15.17 -9.03 -6.93
N THR A 100 14.10 -8.35 -6.48
CA THR A 100 13.48 -7.24 -7.21
C THR A 100 13.20 -6.08 -6.24
N GLY A 101 13.61 -4.86 -6.61
CA GLY A 101 13.40 -3.67 -5.79
C GLY A 101 13.87 -2.40 -6.48
N GLN A 102 13.93 -1.31 -5.73
CA GLN A 102 14.46 -0.03 -6.22
C GLN A 102 15.93 0.12 -5.79
N SER A 103 16.79 0.63 -6.67
CA SER A 103 18.19 0.91 -6.32
C SER A 103 18.51 2.37 -6.07
N ILE A 104 17.55 3.27 -6.30
CA ILE A 104 17.62 4.71 -6.00
C ILE A 104 16.31 5.16 -5.36
N PHE A 105 16.36 6.20 -4.53
CA PHE A 105 15.18 6.76 -3.89
C PHE A 105 14.16 7.25 -4.93
N PRO A 106 12.86 7.02 -4.68
CA PRO A 106 11.80 7.43 -5.60
C PRO A 106 11.69 8.96 -5.69
N LEU A 107 11.19 9.46 -6.83
CA LEU A 107 10.96 10.89 -7.05
C LEU A 107 9.87 11.43 -6.11
N VAL A 108 8.78 10.67 -5.95
CA VAL A 108 7.75 10.93 -4.95
C VAL A 108 8.16 10.19 -3.68
N PRO A 109 8.43 10.89 -2.57
CA PRO A 109 8.98 10.27 -1.38
C PRO A 109 7.99 9.32 -0.70
N SER A 110 8.53 8.34 -0.01
CA SER A 110 7.82 7.52 0.98
C SER A 110 8.70 7.36 2.23
N TYR A 111 8.10 6.95 3.35
CA TYR A 111 8.79 6.91 4.63
C TYR A 111 8.53 5.61 5.38
N GLN A 112 9.53 5.20 6.17
CA GLN A 112 9.37 4.24 7.27
C GLN A 112 8.95 5.03 8.52
N ILE A 113 7.88 4.61 9.18
CA ILE A 113 7.14 5.41 10.15
C ILE A 113 7.18 4.80 11.54
N ASP A 114 7.78 5.50 12.50
CA ASP A 114 7.59 5.21 13.93
C ASP A 114 6.18 5.62 14.37
N ARG A 115 5.28 4.67 14.41
CA ARG A 115 3.85 4.89 14.67
C ARG A 115 3.59 5.49 16.05
N GLY A 116 4.33 5.06 17.07
CA GLY A 116 4.17 5.60 18.43
C GLY A 116 4.56 7.06 18.51
N ARG A 117 5.72 7.42 17.94
CA ARG A 117 6.15 8.82 17.85
C ARG A 117 5.14 9.67 17.09
N LEU A 118 4.79 9.27 15.88
CA LEU A 118 3.87 10.02 15.04
C LEU A 118 2.52 10.27 15.73
N GLU A 119 1.96 9.25 16.40
CA GLU A 119 0.67 9.40 17.07
C GLU A 119 0.74 10.25 18.34
N ASN A 120 1.85 10.21 19.10
CA ASN A 120 2.06 11.15 20.23
C ASN A 120 2.16 12.59 19.73
N ASP A 121 2.99 12.83 18.72
CA ASP A 121 3.21 14.18 18.17
C ASP A 121 1.95 14.73 17.51
N LEU A 122 1.17 13.89 16.81
CA LEU A 122 -0.11 14.30 16.24
C LEU A 122 -1.14 14.72 17.31
N ARG A 123 -1.17 14.06 18.48
CA ARG A 123 -2.04 14.47 19.60
C ARG A 123 -1.70 15.89 20.05
N ASP A 124 -0.41 16.20 20.20
CA ASP A 124 0.03 17.55 20.56
C ASP A 124 -0.30 18.56 19.46
N VAL A 125 -0.15 18.17 18.20
CA VAL A 125 -0.45 19.04 17.05
C VAL A 125 -1.94 19.36 16.98
N VAL A 126 -2.83 18.38 17.06
CA VAL A 126 -4.27 18.60 16.94
C VAL A 126 -4.83 19.35 18.16
N GLN A 127 -4.28 19.11 19.34
CA GLN A 127 -4.66 19.87 20.55
C GLN A 127 -4.29 21.35 20.43
N LYS A 128 -3.11 21.68 19.85
CA LYS A 128 -2.72 23.07 19.54
C LYS A 128 -3.58 23.70 18.43
N MET A 129 -4.35 22.91 17.72
CA MET A 129 -5.33 23.35 16.71
C MET A 129 -6.76 23.37 17.27
N ASP A 130 -6.95 23.45 18.59
CA ASP A 130 -8.24 23.50 19.28
C ASP A 130 -9.13 22.27 19.06
N VAL A 131 -8.54 21.07 18.92
CA VAL A 131 -9.26 19.80 18.96
C VAL A 131 -9.32 19.32 20.41
N GLU A 132 -10.53 19.02 20.89
CA GLU A 132 -10.75 18.45 22.23
C GLU A 132 -10.32 16.97 22.24
N LEU A 133 -9.38 16.60 23.13
CA LEU A 133 -8.92 15.20 23.24
C LEU A 133 -9.43 14.58 24.55
N PHE A 134 -10.25 13.55 24.43
CA PHE A 134 -10.71 12.70 25.54
C PHE A 134 -9.84 11.44 25.63
N GLU A 135 -8.65 11.57 26.22
CA GLU A 135 -7.71 10.47 26.39
C GLU A 135 -8.10 9.60 27.61
N GLY A 136 -7.76 8.30 27.59
CA GLY A 136 -8.17 7.36 28.63
C GLY A 136 -9.69 7.07 28.64
N THR A 137 -10.38 7.43 27.57
CA THR A 137 -11.84 7.37 27.45
C THR A 137 -12.27 6.29 26.46
N VAL A 138 -13.13 5.39 26.91
CA VAL A 138 -13.70 4.31 26.07
C VAL A 138 -15.03 4.77 25.50
N VAL A 139 -15.23 4.60 24.20
CA VAL A 139 -16.54 4.67 23.55
C VAL A 139 -17.31 3.39 23.87
N GLU A 140 -18.39 3.50 24.60
CA GLU A 140 -19.24 2.35 24.97
C GLU A 140 -20.40 2.16 24.03
N SER A 141 -21.01 3.26 23.58
CA SER A 141 -22.16 3.22 22.67
C SER A 141 -22.12 4.36 21.66
N ILE A 142 -22.70 4.14 20.49
CA ILE A 142 -22.97 5.14 19.46
C ILE A 142 -24.42 4.99 19.05
N THR A 143 -25.24 5.97 19.39
CA THR A 143 -26.65 6.02 18.95
C THR A 143 -26.76 6.95 17.76
N LEU A 144 -27.01 6.38 16.58
CA LEU A 144 -27.18 7.13 15.36
C LEU A 144 -28.58 7.79 15.32
N ALA A 145 -28.57 9.08 15.18
CA ALA A 145 -29.81 9.88 15.08
C ALA A 145 -30.51 9.66 13.74
N GLN A 146 -31.79 10.00 13.71
CA GLN A 146 -32.59 10.09 12.48
C GLN A 146 -32.69 11.55 12.04
N ALA A 147 -32.80 11.74 10.73
CA ALA A 147 -32.93 13.06 10.11
C ALA A 147 -31.85 14.07 10.58
N ASP A 148 -32.21 15.27 10.99
CA ASP A 148 -31.31 16.36 11.35
C ASP A 148 -30.91 16.40 12.83
N GLU A 149 -31.29 15.39 13.61
CA GLU A 149 -30.89 15.29 15.02
C GLU A 149 -29.40 14.95 15.16
N ASN A 150 -28.83 15.23 16.35
CA ASN A 150 -27.45 14.90 16.66
C ASN A 150 -27.31 13.46 17.13
N HIS A 151 -26.21 12.82 16.73
CA HIS A 151 -25.81 11.52 17.25
C HIS A 151 -25.40 11.63 18.72
N THR A 152 -25.54 10.52 19.44
CA THR A 152 -25.18 10.43 20.87
C THR A 152 -24.08 9.39 21.06
N ILE A 153 -23.01 9.76 21.78
CA ILE A 153 -21.85 8.91 22.03
C ILE A 153 -21.71 8.73 23.56
N GLY A 154 -21.94 7.51 24.03
CA GLY A 154 -21.73 7.13 25.43
C GLY A 154 -20.25 6.83 25.69
N CYS A 155 -19.69 7.44 26.71
CA CYS A 155 -18.28 7.41 27.04
C CYS A 155 -18.04 7.01 28.50
N LEU A 156 -16.99 6.22 28.74
CA LEU A 156 -16.46 5.89 30.06
C LEU A 156 -15.03 6.43 30.23
N GLN A 157 -14.85 7.41 31.09
CA GLN A 157 -13.53 7.86 31.54
C GLN A 157 -12.96 6.84 32.54
N LYS A 158 -11.91 6.13 32.13
CA LYS A 158 -11.39 4.97 32.89
C LYS A 158 -10.82 5.33 34.26
N ASP A 159 -9.99 6.38 34.32
CA ASP A 159 -9.30 6.77 35.55
C ASP A 159 -10.28 7.22 36.64
N GLU A 160 -11.38 7.84 36.25
CA GLU A 160 -12.41 8.38 37.16
C GLU A 160 -13.62 7.44 37.29
N GLN A 161 -13.69 6.33 36.53
CA GLN A 161 -14.85 5.44 36.41
C GLN A 161 -16.17 6.23 36.18
N ARG A 162 -16.08 7.30 35.40
CA ARG A 162 -17.17 8.26 35.16
C ARG A 162 -17.76 8.06 33.77
N ASN A 163 -19.05 7.81 33.75
CA ASN A 163 -19.84 7.81 32.52
C ASN A 163 -20.26 9.24 32.16
N PHE A 164 -20.19 9.57 30.88
CA PHE A 164 -20.68 10.82 30.32
C PHE A 164 -21.10 10.63 28.88
N THR A 165 -21.79 11.62 28.34
CA THR A 165 -22.33 11.56 26.98
C THR A 165 -21.88 12.78 26.19
N LEU A 166 -21.43 12.54 24.93
CA LEU A 166 -21.22 13.59 23.94
C LEU A 166 -22.33 13.51 22.88
N THR A 167 -22.64 14.66 22.29
CA THR A 167 -23.53 14.76 21.13
C THR A 167 -22.80 15.37 19.95
N ALA A 168 -23.10 14.94 18.74
CA ALA A 168 -22.44 15.45 17.55
C ALA A 168 -23.33 15.43 16.31
N ARG A 169 -23.17 16.43 15.45
CA ARG A 169 -23.78 16.39 14.11
C ARG A 169 -23.20 15.27 13.27
N TRP A 170 -21.87 15.05 13.30
CA TRP A 170 -21.16 13.97 12.63
C TRP A 170 -20.45 13.05 13.61
N VAL A 171 -20.59 11.74 13.41
CA VAL A 171 -19.80 10.74 14.14
C VAL A 171 -18.93 9.95 13.18
N VAL A 172 -17.64 9.83 13.52
CA VAL A 172 -16.67 9.07 12.71
C VAL A 172 -16.13 7.91 13.53
N ASP A 173 -16.34 6.69 13.04
CA ASP A 173 -15.71 5.49 13.59
C ASP A 173 -14.27 5.38 13.06
N ALA A 174 -13.32 5.67 13.93
CA ALA A 174 -11.87 5.49 13.75
C ALA A 174 -11.30 4.50 14.77
N LEU A 175 -12.15 3.61 15.35
CA LEU A 175 -11.80 2.63 16.40
C LEU A 175 -11.01 1.44 15.86
N GLY A 176 -10.58 1.49 14.58
CA GLY A 176 -9.76 0.48 13.94
C GLY A 176 -10.45 -0.89 13.97
N ARG A 177 -9.71 -1.92 14.31
CA ARG A 177 -10.16 -3.32 14.27
C ARG A 177 -11.40 -3.64 15.15
N ARG A 178 -11.79 -2.73 16.06
CA ARG A 178 -13.06 -2.87 16.78
C ARG A 178 -14.26 -2.81 15.85
N ARG A 179 -14.17 -2.05 14.74
CA ARG A 179 -15.21 -1.93 13.69
C ARG A 179 -16.60 -1.71 14.30
N PHE A 180 -16.71 -0.67 15.13
CA PHE A 180 -17.87 -0.48 15.99
C PHE A 180 -19.16 -0.32 15.19
N LEU A 181 -19.22 0.68 14.29
CA LEU A 181 -20.39 0.90 13.44
C LEU A 181 -20.62 -0.24 12.45
N GLN A 182 -19.57 -0.83 11.91
CA GLN A 182 -19.66 -1.99 11.04
C GLN A 182 -20.35 -3.19 11.73
N SER A 183 -20.06 -3.39 13.01
CA SER A 183 -20.66 -4.45 13.82
C SER A 183 -22.13 -4.12 14.14
N GLN A 184 -22.37 -2.89 14.59
CA GLN A 184 -23.69 -2.44 15.00
C GLN A 184 -24.70 -2.45 13.84
N LEU A 185 -24.26 -2.12 12.63
CA LEU A 185 -25.09 -1.98 11.43
C LEU A 185 -25.12 -3.22 10.53
N GLY A 186 -24.40 -4.31 10.90
CA GLY A 186 -24.35 -5.53 10.09
C GLY A 186 -23.63 -5.37 8.75
N LEU A 187 -22.68 -4.42 8.65
CA LEU A 187 -22.00 -4.04 7.41
C LEU A 187 -20.71 -4.81 7.16
N LYS A 188 -20.26 -5.66 8.10
CA LYS A 188 -19.07 -6.47 7.96
C LYS A 188 -19.19 -7.42 6.77
N ARG A 189 -18.10 -7.53 6.00
CA ARG A 189 -17.97 -8.46 4.87
C ARG A 189 -16.62 -9.17 4.96
N ASP A 190 -16.56 -10.36 4.38
CA ASP A 190 -15.32 -11.10 4.17
C ASP A 190 -14.56 -10.49 2.99
N SER A 191 -13.24 -10.38 3.11
CA SER A 191 -12.36 -9.94 2.04
C SER A 191 -12.01 -11.05 1.05
N GLY A 192 -12.17 -12.32 1.44
CA GLY A 192 -11.69 -13.49 0.69
C GLY A 192 -10.17 -13.62 0.69
N HIS A 193 -9.48 -12.94 1.62
CA HIS A 193 -8.03 -13.05 1.84
C HIS A 193 -7.78 -13.42 3.30
N TYR A 194 -7.19 -14.60 3.53
CA TYR A 194 -7.04 -15.21 4.85
C TYR A 194 -5.57 -15.21 5.27
N ALA A 195 -5.08 -14.06 5.72
CA ALA A 195 -3.72 -13.90 6.15
C ALA A 195 -3.62 -13.63 7.65
N SER A 196 -2.55 -14.15 8.24
CA SER A 196 -2.21 -14.01 9.66
C SER A 196 -0.80 -13.47 9.82
N SER A 197 -0.49 -12.87 10.97
CA SER A 197 0.83 -12.30 11.20
C SER A 197 1.29 -12.43 12.65
N ALA A 198 2.61 -12.46 12.84
CA ALA A 198 3.27 -12.20 14.10
C ALA A 198 4.46 -11.27 13.88
N TRP A 199 4.67 -10.28 14.75
CA TRP A 199 5.75 -9.32 14.60
C TRP A 199 6.29 -8.84 15.92
N TRP A 200 7.52 -8.32 15.86
CA TRP A 200 8.26 -7.79 16.99
C TRP A 200 9.28 -6.75 16.54
N ARG A 201 9.87 -6.04 17.47
CA ARG A 201 10.94 -5.08 17.18
C ARG A 201 12.21 -5.43 17.90
N TYR A 202 13.32 -5.11 17.23
CA TYR A 202 14.66 -5.13 17.81
C TYR A 202 15.16 -3.72 18.05
N LYS A 203 15.87 -3.52 19.15
CA LYS A 203 16.65 -2.30 19.36
C LYS A 203 17.87 -2.32 18.45
N GLY A 204 18.06 -1.25 17.69
CA GLY A 204 19.19 -1.13 16.77
C GLY A 204 18.91 -1.66 15.36
N LYS A 205 19.93 -1.56 14.54
CA LYS A 205 19.88 -1.85 13.11
C LYS A 205 19.86 -3.36 12.84
N VAL A 206 18.87 -3.82 12.08
CA VAL A 206 18.85 -5.12 11.42
C VAL A 206 18.92 -4.85 9.92
N ASN A 207 20.11 -4.95 9.33
CA ASN A 207 20.31 -4.69 7.91
C ASN A 207 20.32 -6.00 7.13
N VAL A 208 19.50 -6.10 6.10
CA VAL A 208 19.46 -7.25 5.21
C VAL A 208 20.81 -7.55 4.55
N ASN A 209 21.64 -6.53 4.33
CA ASN A 209 23.00 -6.70 3.82
C ASN A 209 23.91 -7.48 4.76
N ASP A 210 23.62 -7.48 6.08
CA ASP A 210 24.42 -8.18 7.08
C ASP A 210 23.98 -9.66 7.24
N VAL A 211 22.86 -10.05 6.64
CA VAL A 211 22.40 -11.44 6.55
C VAL A 211 23.24 -12.22 5.53
N ALA A 212 23.75 -11.54 4.48
CA ALA A 212 24.61 -12.14 3.46
C ALA A 212 26.01 -12.46 3.99
N ALA A 213 26.66 -13.48 3.40
CA ALA A 213 28.01 -13.88 3.76
C ALA A 213 29.01 -12.71 3.68
N PRO A 214 30.00 -12.60 4.59
CA PRO A 214 30.94 -11.48 4.63
C PRO A 214 31.68 -11.22 3.30
N GLU A 215 31.97 -12.25 2.52
CA GLU A 215 32.64 -12.22 1.22
C GLU A 215 31.75 -11.77 0.06
N SER A 216 30.43 -11.66 0.24
CA SER A 216 29.48 -11.31 -0.83
C SER A 216 29.47 -9.82 -1.17
N HIS A 217 30.68 -9.24 -1.35
CA HIS A 217 30.87 -7.80 -1.63
C HIS A 217 30.19 -7.35 -2.93
N ALA A 218 30.24 -8.17 -3.99
CA ALA A 218 29.62 -7.86 -5.28
C ALA A 218 28.09 -7.71 -5.16
N TRP A 219 27.47 -8.57 -4.36
CA TRP A 219 26.04 -8.49 -4.11
C TRP A 219 25.68 -7.24 -3.28
N ARG A 220 26.43 -6.95 -2.20
CA ARG A 220 26.18 -5.74 -1.39
C ARG A 220 26.27 -4.47 -2.23
N ASN A 221 27.26 -4.39 -3.11
CA ASN A 221 27.50 -3.23 -3.98
C ASN A 221 26.61 -3.19 -5.23
N SER A 222 25.70 -4.14 -5.42
CA SER A 222 24.83 -4.18 -6.60
C SER A 222 23.62 -3.25 -6.51
N SER A 223 23.35 -2.62 -5.37
CA SER A 223 22.38 -1.52 -5.22
C SER A 223 23.14 -0.20 -5.01
N ILE A 224 22.69 0.90 -5.62
CA ILE A 224 23.32 2.22 -5.44
C ILE A 224 23.11 2.68 -3.99
N GLU A 225 21.87 2.62 -3.52
CA GLU A 225 21.53 2.95 -2.14
C GLU A 225 21.52 1.68 -1.27
N ASP A 226 21.74 1.84 0.03
CA ASP A 226 21.72 0.73 0.98
C ASP A 226 20.31 0.11 1.05
N ARG A 227 20.23 -1.22 0.84
CA ARG A 227 18.99 -2.02 0.98
C ARG A 227 18.31 -1.83 2.33
N TYR A 228 19.05 -1.40 3.34
CA TYR A 228 18.51 -1.07 4.66
C TYR A 228 17.33 -0.12 4.60
N TYR A 229 17.35 0.88 3.73
CA TYR A 229 16.27 1.86 3.59
C TYR A 229 15.02 1.33 2.89
N SER A 230 15.06 0.15 2.28
CA SER A 230 13.88 -0.50 1.73
C SER A 230 13.03 -1.13 2.83
N THR A 231 11.72 -1.29 2.58
CA THR A 231 10.96 -2.35 3.23
C THR A 231 11.37 -3.65 2.57
N ASN A 232 12.16 -4.45 3.26
CA ASN A 232 12.68 -5.71 2.72
C ASN A 232 11.70 -6.85 3.02
N HIS A 233 11.41 -7.69 2.02
CA HIS A 233 10.52 -8.83 2.12
C HIS A 233 11.29 -10.09 1.71
N LEU A 234 11.46 -11.03 2.65
CA LEU A 234 11.93 -12.37 2.34
C LEU A 234 10.68 -13.24 2.17
N MET A 235 10.54 -13.90 1.03
CA MET A 235 9.28 -14.57 0.71
C MET A 235 9.48 -15.90 0.00
N ASP A 236 8.58 -16.83 0.30
CA ASP A 236 8.45 -18.10 -0.39
C ASP A 236 6.97 -18.52 -0.41
N THR A 237 6.65 -19.66 -0.98
CA THR A 237 5.27 -20.11 -1.13
C THR A 237 4.50 -20.05 0.20
N GLY A 238 3.44 -19.26 0.23
CA GLY A 238 2.53 -19.15 1.36
C GLY A 238 2.93 -18.14 2.44
N TYR A 239 4.06 -17.46 2.33
CA TYR A 239 4.48 -16.49 3.35
C TYR A 239 5.42 -15.39 2.85
N TRP A 240 5.56 -14.37 3.67
CA TRP A 240 6.62 -13.37 3.58
C TRP A 240 7.02 -12.85 4.96
N VAL A 241 8.28 -12.39 5.07
CA VAL A 241 8.85 -11.82 6.30
C VAL A 241 9.33 -10.42 6.01
N TRP A 242 8.92 -9.43 6.81
CA TRP A 242 9.40 -8.06 6.64
C TRP A 242 10.57 -7.71 7.53
N LEU A 243 11.43 -6.82 7.02
CA LEU A 243 12.41 -6.04 7.78
C LEU A 243 12.17 -4.57 7.48
N ILE A 244 11.72 -3.80 8.47
CA ILE A 244 11.39 -2.38 8.36
C ILE A 244 12.24 -1.58 9.34
N PRO A 245 13.23 -0.81 8.88
CA PRO A 245 13.99 0.09 9.74
C PRO A 245 13.12 1.27 10.15
N LEU A 246 13.33 1.78 11.37
CA LEU A 246 12.55 2.88 11.93
C LEU A 246 13.46 4.06 12.29
N GLY A 247 12.92 5.27 12.30
CA GLY A 247 13.64 6.51 12.61
C GLY A 247 14.14 6.58 14.06
N SER A 248 13.50 5.84 14.97
CA SER A 248 13.95 5.65 16.36
C SER A 248 15.24 4.81 16.49
N GLY A 249 15.73 4.24 15.40
CA GLY A 249 16.85 3.30 15.38
C GLY A 249 16.46 1.86 15.69
N ALA A 250 15.18 1.56 15.89
CA ALA A 250 14.67 0.20 15.98
C ALA A 250 14.47 -0.41 14.59
N THR A 251 14.32 -1.73 14.53
CA THR A 251 13.91 -2.45 13.31
C THR A 251 12.72 -3.35 13.63
N SER A 252 11.65 -3.20 12.86
CA SER A 252 10.47 -4.08 12.92
C SER A 252 10.70 -5.31 12.05
N VAL A 253 10.40 -6.49 12.60
CA VAL A 253 10.45 -7.78 11.91
C VAL A 253 9.12 -8.47 12.09
N GLY A 254 8.58 -9.05 11.04
CA GLY A 254 7.32 -9.78 11.16
C GLY A 254 7.15 -10.85 10.10
N ILE A 255 6.45 -11.89 10.48
CA ILE A 255 6.04 -13.02 9.66
C ILE A 255 4.59 -12.80 9.26
N VAL A 256 4.28 -13.00 8.00
CA VAL A 256 2.92 -12.98 7.46
C VAL A 256 2.71 -14.23 6.62
N THR A 257 1.59 -14.90 6.82
CA THR A 257 1.32 -16.17 6.16
C THR A 257 -0.10 -16.26 5.63
N ASP A 258 -0.28 -17.04 4.57
CA ASP A 258 -1.57 -17.61 4.20
C ASP A 258 -1.95 -18.67 5.24
N GLU A 259 -3.08 -18.47 5.90
CA GLU A 259 -3.56 -19.34 7.00
C GLU A 259 -3.81 -20.79 6.54
N THR A 260 -4.05 -21.02 5.23
CA THR A 260 -4.28 -22.35 4.68
C THR A 260 -2.99 -23.14 4.42
N ILE A 261 -1.86 -22.43 4.26
CA ILE A 261 -0.54 -23.03 3.96
C ILE A 261 0.33 -23.08 5.22
N HIS A 262 0.39 -21.97 5.95
CA HIS A 262 1.17 -21.83 7.21
C HIS A 262 0.25 -21.30 8.32
N PRO A 263 -0.47 -22.16 9.03
CA PRO A 263 -1.41 -21.73 10.07
C PRO A 263 -0.73 -20.94 11.20
N GLN A 264 -1.35 -19.84 11.64
CA GLN A 264 -0.84 -18.92 12.66
C GLN A 264 -0.47 -19.59 13.99
N ASN A 265 -1.16 -20.66 14.38
CA ASN A 265 -0.87 -21.39 15.60
C ASN A 265 0.53 -22.05 15.61
N THR A 266 1.20 -22.15 14.48
CA THR A 266 2.57 -22.69 14.36
C THR A 266 3.65 -21.68 14.72
N TYR A 267 3.35 -20.35 14.68
CA TYR A 267 4.35 -19.30 14.93
C TYR A 267 3.84 -18.11 15.77
N GLY A 268 2.53 -17.95 15.93
CA GLY A 268 1.93 -16.70 16.41
C GLY A 268 1.62 -16.66 17.90
N GLN A 269 1.89 -17.71 18.69
CA GLN A 269 1.54 -17.72 20.11
C GLN A 269 2.62 -17.12 21.01
N SER A 270 3.89 -17.14 20.57
CA SER A 270 5.01 -16.56 21.31
C SER A 270 6.18 -16.21 20.38
N PHE A 271 7.06 -15.34 20.86
CA PHE A 271 8.32 -15.01 20.18
C PHE A 271 9.18 -16.28 19.93
N SER A 272 9.27 -17.18 20.89
CA SER A 272 10.03 -18.43 20.73
C SER A 272 9.49 -19.30 19.59
N GLN A 273 8.16 -19.40 19.45
CA GLN A 273 7.56 -20.11 18.32
C GLN A 273 7.85 -19.42 16.98
N ALA A 274 7.76 -18.09 16.94
CA ALA A 274 8.10 -17.33 15.74
C ALA A 274 9.56 -17.54 15.31
N MET A 275 10.49 -17.58 16.27
CA MET A 275 11.89 -17.88 16.01
C MET A 275 12.11 -19.33 15.56
N GLY A 276 11.39 -20.29 16.12
CA GLY A 276 11.42 -21.69 15.66
C GLY A 276 10.90 -21.84 14.23
N TRP A 277 9.87 -21.09 13.88
CA TRP A 277 9.33 -21.02 12.51
C TRP A 277 10.35 -20.40 11.53
N LEU A 278 11.02 -19.29 11.92
CA LEU A 278 12.11 -18.70 11.11
C LEU A 278 13.28 -19.67 10.92
N GLN A 279 13.64 -20.45 11.95
CA GLN A 279 14.69 -21.46 11.83
C GLN A 279 14.37 -22.49 10.73
N GLN A 280 13.11 -22.86 10.61
CA GLN A 280 12.66 -23.85 9.63
C GLN A 280 12.52 -23.25 8.23
N HIS A 281 12.03 -22.02 8.10
CA HIS A 281 11.62 -21.44 6.82
C HIS A 281 12.59 -20.39 6.26
N GLU A 282 13.31 -19.66 7.11
CA GLU A 282 14.28 -18.60 6.75
C GLU A 282 15.56 -18.74 7.59
N PRO A 283 16.31 -19.85 7.46
CA PRO A 283 17.44 -20.15 8.33
C PRO A 283 18.56 -19.12 8.29
N ALA A 284 18.81 -18.46 7.14
CA ALA A 284 19.80 -17.39 7.05
C ALA A 284 19.44 -16.18 7.92
N LEU A 285 18.17 -15.76 7.89
CA LEU A 285 17.67 -14.69 8.74
C LEU A 285 17.66 -15.11 10.22
N TRP A 286 17.22 -16.34 10.52
CA TRP A 286 17.22 -16.86 11.89
C TRP A 286 18.63 -16.85 12.50
N ASN A 287 19.65 -17.31 11.77
CA ASN A 287 21.05 -17.28 12.22
C ASN A 287 21.53 -15.88 12.60
N PHE A 288 21.07 -14.87 11.86
CA PHE A 288 21.39 -13.47 12.13
C PHE A 288 20.63 -12.88 13.32
N LEU A 289 19.43 -13.38 13.62
CA LEU A 289 18.54 -12.85 14.65
C LEU A 289 18.55 -13.63 15.99
N LYS A 290 18.99 -14.88 16.01
CA LYS A 290 18.82 -15.83 17.15
C LYS A 290 19.35 -15.33 18.49
N ASP A 291 20.37 -14.48 18.48
CA ASP A 291 21.03 -13.96 19.69
C ASP A 291 20.55 -12.53 20.04
N LYS A 292 19.51 -12.02 19.38
CA LYS A 292 18.95 -10.69 19.63
C LYS A 292 17.68 -10.80 20.47
N GLU A 293 17.56 -9.90 21.46
CA GLU A 293 16.38 -9.83 22.31
C GLU A 293 15.29 -8.93 21.68
N PRO A 294 14.02 -9.38 21.62
CA PRO A 294 12.93 -8.57 21.12
C PRO A 294 12.52 -7.50 22.12
N MET A 295 12.05 -6.36 21.65
CA MET A 295 11.47 -5.30 22.48
C MET A 295 10.01 -5.61 22.84
N ASP A 296 9.30 -6.32 21.98
CA ASP A 296 7.88 -6.66 22.09
C ASP A 296 7.54 -7.87 21.22
N PHE A 297 6.29 -8.34 21.30
CA PHE A 297 5.76 -9.38 20.43
C PHE A 297 4.24 -9.27 20.34
N LEU A 298 3.71 -9.37 19.13
CA LEU A 298 2.28 -9.37 18.84
C LEU A 298 1.94 -10.30 17.69
N SER A 299 0.69 -10.77 17.66
CA SER A 299 0.17 -11.53 16.54
C SER A 299 -1.29 -11.23 16.26
N PHE A 300 -1.70 -11.38 15.00
CA PHE A 300 -3.09 -11.33 14.56
C PHE A 300 -3.41 -12.54 13.69
N LYS A 301 -4.58 -13.11 13.91
CA LYS A 301 -5.12 -14.19 13.10
C LYS A 301 -6.23 -13.63 12.20
N ASN A 302 -6.22 -14.04 10.92
CA ASN A 302 -7.24 -13.66 9.93
C ASN A 302 -7.58 -12.17 10.00
N TYR A 303 -6.58 -11.32 9.78
CA TYR A 303 -6.68 -9.88 10.03
C TYR A 303 -7.37 -9.11 8.89
N SER A 304 -7.57 -9.71 7.72
CA SER A 304 -8.15 -9.06 6.55
C SER A 304 -9.68 -9.10 6.58
N TYR A 305 -10.30 -8.00 6.17
CA TYR A 305 -11.76 -7.87 6.11
C TYR A 305 -12.21 -6.73 5.21
N ALA A 306 -13.48 -6.80 4.77
CA ALA A 306 -14.16 -5.83 3.94
C ALA A 306 -15.40 -5.25 4.64
N SER A 307 -16.07 -4.32 3.97
CA SER A 307 -17.31 -3.68 4.40
C SER A 307 -18.27 -3.48 3.24
N ALA A 308 -19.58 -3.51 3.54
CA ALA A 308 -20.62 -3.19 2.57
C ALA A 308 -20.79 -1.68 2.37
N GLN A 309 -20.43 -0.87 3.37
CA GLN A 309 -20.62 0.57 3.36
C GLN A 309 -19.66 1.21 4.37
N VAL A 310 -19.06 2.35 4.03
CA VAL A 310 -18.20 3.12 4.93
C VAL A 310 -18.63 4.58 5.08
N PHE A 311 -19.50 5.07 4.22
CA PHE A 311 -20.05 6.43 4.23
C PHE A 311 -21.55 6.40 4.25
N SER A 312 -22.20 7.37 4.95
CA SER A 312 -23.65 7.47 5.01
C SER A 312 -24.13 8.91 4.95
N HIS A 313 -25.21 9.13 4.22
CA HIS A 313 -25.95 10.39 4.21
C HIS A 313 -26.53 10.74 5.61
N ARG A 314 -26.60 9.76 6.51
CA ARG A 314 -26.96 9.96 7.92
C ARG A 314 -25.79 10.46 8.77
N ARG A 315 -24.81 11.14 8.18
CA ARG A 315 -23.71 11.85 8.84
C ARG A 315 -22.84 10.97 9.74
N TRP A 316 -22.52 9.77 9.25
CA TRP A 316 -21.50 8.93 9.86
C TRP A 316 -20.55 8.38 8.79
N SER A 317 -19.32 8.09 9.19
CA SER A 317 -18.32 7.41 8.36
C SER A 317 -17.45 6.47 9.18
N CYS A 318 -16.86 5.47 8.50
CA CYS A 318 -15.82 4.60 9.02
C CYS A 318 -14.52 4.89 8.29
N VAL A 319 -13.43 5.23 9.01
CA VAL A 319 -12.16 5.61 8.41
C VAL A 319 -11.03 4.63 8.74
N GLY A 320 -10.13 4.41 7.77
CA GLY A 320 -9.04 3.46 7.91
C GLY A 320 -9.53 2.04 8.26
N GLU A 321 -8.89 1.40 9.23
CA GLU A 321 -9.20 0.01 9.61
C GLU A 321 -10.59 -0.18 10.25
N SER A 322 -11.31 0.87 10.62
CA SER A 322 -12.70 0.69 11.05
C SER A 322 -13.63 0.39 9.87
N GLY A 323 -13.24 0.76 8.65
CA GLY A 323 -13.92 0.40 7.42
C GLY A 323 -13.48 -0.97 6.90
N PHE A 324 -12.25 -1.10 6.50
CA PHE A 324 -11.69 -2.30 5.87
C PHE A 324 -10.18 -2.39 6.08
N PHE A 325 -9.63 -3.58 5.93
CA PHE A 325 -8.21 -3.85 5.95
C PHE A 325 -7.88 -5.04 5.05
N LEU A 326 -6.79 -4.97 4.30
CA LEU A 326 -6.33 -6.06 3.43
C LEU A 326 -5.04 -6.68 3.97
N ASP A 327 -3.90 -6.24 3.45
CA ASP A 327 -2.61 -6.84 3.69
C ASP A 327 -1.51 -5.77 3.77
N PRO A 328 -0.52 -5.89 4.66
CA PRO A 328 0.55 -4.90 4.76
C PRO A 328 1.65 -5.04 3.69
N LEU A 329 1.63 -6.06 2.80
CA LEU A 329 2.68 -6.35 1.81
C LEU A 329 3.10 -5.12 1.00
N TYR A 330 2.14 -4.39 0.46
CA TYR A 330 2.39 -3.19 -0.36
C TYR A 330 2.24 -1.87 0.41
N SER A 331 2.11 -1.92 1.75
CA SER A 331 2.00 -0.73 2.62
C SER A 331 0.80 0.19 2.32
N THR A 332 -0.31 -0.34 1.80
CA THR A 332 -1.51 0.41 1.37
C THR A 332 -2.41 0.90 2.52
N GLY A 333 -2.10 0.57 3.77
CA GLY A 333 -2.91 0.99 4.92
C GLY A 333 -3.07 2.50 5.06
N SER A 334 -1.99 3.27 4.80
CA SER A 334 -2.04 4.73 4.80
C SER A 334 -2.84 5.32 3.63
N ASP A 335 -2.92 4.61 2.50
CA ASP A 335 -3.71 5.03 1.35
C ASP A 335 -5.21 4.94 1.64
N PHE A 336 -5.63 3.88 2.34
CA PHE A 336 -7.03 3.73 2.78
C PHE A 336 -7.40 4.79 3.82
N ILE A 337 -6.49 5.16 4.73
CA ILE A 337 -6.69 6.29 5.65
C ILE A 337 -6.83 7.59 4.85
N ALA A 338 -5.93 7.86 3.92
CA ALA A 338 -5.97 9.04 3.06
C ALA A 338 -7.31 9.16 2.32
N THR A 339 -7.71 8.07 1.67
CA THR A 339 -8.93 7.99 0.86
C THR A 339 -10.19 8.22 1.70
N THR A 340 -10.35 7.47 2.81
CA THR A 340 -11.55 7.56 3.64
C THR A 340 -11.64 8.89 4.40
N ASN A 341 -10.52 9.43 4.86
CA ASN A 341 -10.48 10.74 5.52
C ASN A 341 -10.84 11.87 4.54
N THR A 342 -10.28 11.85 3.34
CA THR A 342 -10.54 12.90 2.34
C THR A 342 -12.01 12.93 1.91
N VAL A 343 -12.61 11.77 1.67
CA VAL A 343 -14.06 11.68 1.39
C VAL A 343 -14.90 12.15 2.59
N THR A 344 -14.51 11.77 3.81
CA THR A 344 -15.22 12.22 5.02
C THR A 344 -15.20 13.73 5.17
N VAL A 345 -14.05 14.38 4.94
CA VAL A 345 -13.94 15.85 4.95
C VAL A 345 -14.82 16.49 3.91
N GLU A 346 -14.85 15.96 2.67
CA GLU A 346 -15.69 16.46 1.60
C GLU A 346 -17.18 16.31 1.89
N MET A 347 -17.58 15.18 2.46
CA MET A 347 -18.98 14.96 2.87
C MET A 347 -19.41 15.96 3.95
N ILE A 348 -18.58 16.20 4.95
CA ILE A 348 -18.84 17.19 6.01
C ILE A 348 -18.96 18.59 5.40
N ARG A 349 -18.07 18.95 4.44
CA ARG A 349 -18.13 20.22 3.72
C ARG A 349 -19.46 20.39 2.97
N ARG A 350 -19.87 19.38 2.19
CA ARG A 350 -21.13 19.41 1.43
C ARG A 350 -22.36 19.44 2.35
N ASP A 351 -22.35 18.68 3.45
CA ASP A 351 -23.45 18.70 4.43
C ASP A 351 -23.62 20.10 5.05
N ARG A 352 -22.54 20.75 5.43
CA ARG A 352 -22.59 22.13 5.96
C ARG A 352 -23.11 23.15 4.95
N ALA A 353 -22.80 22.95 3.69
CA ALA A 353 -23.31 23.78 2.60
C ALA A 353 -24.76 23.43 2.20
N GLY A 354 -25.37 22.41 2.81
CA GLY A 354 -26.69 21.89 2.43
C GLY A 354 -26.71 21.23 1.04
N GLN A 355 -25.56 20.74 0.57
CA GLN A 355 -25.34 20.21 -0.79
C GLN A 355 -25.11 18.69 -0.80
N LEU A 356 -24.95 18.03 0.35
CA LEU A 356 -24.72 16.59 0.39
C LEU A 356 -25.99 15.85 0.01
N THR A 357 -25.94 15.03 -1.02
CA THR A 357 -27.05 14.18 -1.48
C THR A 357 -26.79 12.71 -1.20
N GLU A 358 -27.86 11.90 -1.17
CA GLU A 358 -27.74 10.43 -1.10
C GLU A 358 -26.96 9.88 -2.31
N ALA A 359 -27.14 10.45 -3.50
CA ALA A 359 -26.42 10.06 -4.71
C ALA A 359 -24.91 10.31 -4.60
N ASP A 360 -24.48 11.43 -3.99
CA ASP A 360 -23.07 11.68 -3.70
C ASP A 360 -22.48 10.57 -2.84
N VAL A 361 -23.19 10.19 -1.76
CA VAL A 361 -22.71 9.17 -0.82
C VAL A 361 -22.64 7.79 -1.49
N GLN A 362 -23.61 7.44 -2.33
CA GLN A 362 -23.59 6.21 -3.12
C GLN A 362 -22.38 6.20 -4.08
N THR A 363 -22.12 7.31 -4.75
CA THR A 363 -20.97 7.49 -5.63
C THR A 363 -19.65 7.34 -4.88
N PHE A 364 -19.50 7.93 -3.70
CA PHE A 364 -18.30 7.77 -2.87
C PHE A 364 -18.11 6.33 -2.40
N ASN A 365 -19.18 5.64 -1.95
CA ASN A 365 -19.08 4.22 -1.59
C ASN A 365 -18.67 3.37 -2.81
N LYS A 366 -19.29 3.59 -3.99
CA LYS A 366 -18.92 2.92 -5.24
C LYS A 366 -17.45 3.11 -5.57
N LEU A 367 -16.95 4.35 -5.57
CA LEU A 367 -15.55 4.64 -5.90
C LEU A 367 -14.59 3.98 -4.91
N VAL A 368 -14.87 4.10 -3.60
CA VAL A 368 -13.94 3.64 -2.56
C VAL A 368 -14.02 2.13 -2.37
N ILE A 369 -15.22 1.53 -2.33
CA ILE A 369 -15.41 0.10 -2.04
C ILE A 369 -15.34 -0.72 -3.32
N ASP A 370 -16.16 -0.38 -4.34
CA ASP A 370 -16.33 -1.26 -5.50
C ASP A 370 -15.21 -1.09 -6.54
N ILE A 371 -14.49 0.04 -6.52
CA ILE A 371 -13.39 0.29 -7.45
C ILE A 371 -12.05 0.20 -6.72
N ILE A 372 -11.71 1.15 -5.84
CA ILE A 372 -10.37 1.24 -5.24
C ILE A 372 -10.07 0.02 -4.36
N PHE A 373 -10.95 -0.29 -3.40
CA PHE A 373 -10.73 -1.43 -2.50
C PHE A 373 -10.72 -2.77 -3.24
N GLN A 374 -11.64 -3.00 -4.20
CA GLN A 374 -11.67 -4.25 -4.97
C GLN A 374 -10.44 -4.39 -5.88
N THR A 375 -9.96 -3.31 -6.49
CA THR A 375 -8.69 -3.33 -7.25
C THR A 375 -7.53 -3.75 -6.35
N CYS A 376 -7.41 -3.14 -5.16
CA CYS A 376 -6.36 -3.51 -4.20
C CYS A 376 -6.54 -4.94 -3.67
N ARG A 377 -7.79 -5.40 -3.44
CA ARG A 377 -8.06 -6.77 -3.01
C ARG A 377 -7.53 -7.79 -4.02
N GLY A 378 -7.66 -7.50 -5.31
CA GLY A 378 -7.13 -8.35 -6.38
C GLY A 378 -5.64 -8.63 -6.21
N PHE A 379 -4.83 -7.67 -5.76
CA PHE A 379 -3.38 -7.84 -5.57
C PHE A 379 -3.01 -8.94 -4.56
N TYR A 380 -3.88 -9.23 -3.60
CA TYR A 380 -3.58 -10.13 -2.48
C TYR A 380 -4.28 -11.48 -2.58
N ARG A 381 -5.45 -11.56 -3.24
CA ARG A 381 -6.23 -12.79 -3.32
C ARG A 381 -5.41 -13.93 -3.95
N ASN A 382 -5.14 -14.97 -3.17
CA ASN A 382 -4.34 -16.15 -3.53
C ASN A 382 -2.91 -15.84 -4.04
N ALA A 383 -2.42 -14.61 -3.85
CA ALA A 383 -1.11 -14.19 -4.35
C ALA A 383 0.06 -14.92 -3.68
N TYR A 384 -0.11 -15.35 -2.43
CA TYR A 384 0.94 -16.00 -1.65
C TYR A 384 1.47 -17.29 -2.26
N ARG A 385 0.67 -17.95 -3.10
CA ARG A 385 1.11 -19.14 -3.86
C ARG A 385 2.20 -18.81 -4.88
N SER A 386 2.24 -17.57 -5.39
CA SER A 386 3.24 -17.11 -6.36
C SER A 386 4.55 -16.60 -5.74
N PHE A 387 4.64 -16.43 -4.41
CA PHE A 387 5.77 -15.77 -3.75
C PHE A 387 7.10 -16.52 -3.86
N GLY A 388 7.04 -17.84 -4.04
CA GLY A 388 8.22 -18.66 -4.34
C GLY A 388 8.64 -18.65 -5.83
N HIS A 389 7.83 -18.07 -6.73
CA HIS A 389 8.00 -18.12 -8.17
C HIS A 389 8.46 -16.77 -8.73
N ALA A 390 9.76 -16.51 -8.74
CA ALA A 390 10.30 -15.22 -9.16
C ALA A 390 9.94 -14.84 -10.62
N GLN A 391 9.76 -15.85 -11.51
CA GLN A 391 9.33 -15.64 -12.90
C GLN A 391 7.89 -15.10 -13.00
N ILE A 392 7.07 -15.32 -11.98
CA ILE A 392 5.66 -14.88 -11.93
C ILE A 392 5.53 -13.63 -11.07
N PHE A 393 6.19 -13.64 -9.90
CA PHE A 393 6.01 -12.54 -8.94
C PHE A 393 6.66 -11.23 -9.42
N THR A 394 7.76 -11.27 -10.17
CA THR A 394 8.37 -10.03 -10.73
C THR A 394 7.44 -9.29 -11.69
N PRO A 395 6.84 -9.92 -12.72
CA PRO A 395 5.83 -9.27 -13.54
C PRO A 395 4.56 -8.90 -12.76
N LYS A 396 4.11 -9.74 -11.80
CA LYS A 396 2.99 -9.40 -10.92
C LYS A 396 3.25 -8.11 -10.13
N LEU A 397 4.40 -8.00 -9.47
CA LEU A 397 4.80 -6.80 -8.73
C LEU A 397 4.80 -5.56 -9.62
N SER A 398 5.30 -5.70 -10.86
CA SER A 398 5.32 -4.60 -11.83
C SER A 398 3.90 -4.19 -12.25
N TRP A 399 3.01 -5.16 -12.43
CA TRP A 399 1.60 -4.94 -12.73
C TRP A 399 0.88 -4.23 -11.58
N ASP A 400 1.00 -4.76 -10.36
CA ASP A 400 0.32 -4.23 -9.17
C ASP A 400 0.73 -2.77 -8.90
N THR A 401 2.04 -2.49 -8.99
CA THR A 401 2.60 -1.15 -8.85
C THR A 401 2.07 -0.21 -9.94
N ALA A 402 2.07 -0.67 -11.19
CA ALA A 402 1.62 0.14 -12.33
C ALA A 402 0.13 0.50 -12.24
N ILE A 403 -0.74 -0.45 -11.91
CA ILE A 403 -2.18 -0.22 -11.70
C ILE A 403 -2.42 0.81 -10.59
N HIS A 404 -1.72 0.65 -9.46
CA HIS A 404 -1.84 1.58 -8.34
C HIS A 404 -1.44 3.01 -8.76
N TRP A 405 -0.33 3.18 -9.47
CA TRP A 405 0.16 4.48 -9.92
C TRP A 405 -0.70 5.10 -11.01
N ALA A 406 -1.18 4.29 -11.96
CA ALA A 406 -1.91 4.79 -13.13
C ALA A 406 -3.36 5.18 -12.81
N TYR A 407 -3.99 4.57 -11.82
CA TYR A 407 -5.38 4.82 -11.48
C TYR A 407 -5.56 5.33 -10.04
N THR A 408 -5.30 4.51 -9.03
CA THR A 408 -5.62 4.84 -7.62
C THR A 408 -4.95 6.13 -7.17
N TYR A 409 -3.65 6.26 -7.44
CA TYR A 409 -2.90 7.47 -7.10
C TYR A 409 -3.42 8.68 -7.86
N GLN A 410 -3.67 8.56 -9.18
CA GLN A 410 -4.14 9.67 -10.00
C GLN A 410 -5.53 10.16 -9.57
N VAL A 411 -6.47 9.25 -9.29
CA VAL A 411 -7.80 9.60 -8.78
C VAL A 411 -7.70 10.45 -7.52
N TYR A 412 -6.80 10.08 -6.62
CA TYR A 412 -6.58 10.83 -5.39
C TYR A 412 -5.95 12.21 -5.66
N VAL A 413 -4.79 12.20 -6.30
CA VAL A 413 -3.91 13.38 -6.41
C VAL A 413 -4.46 14.43 -7.37
N GLN A 414 -5.24 14.02 -8.38
CA GLN A 414 -5.86 14.93 -9.34
C GLN A 414 -7.27 15.42 -8.93
N GLY A 415 -7.73 15.05 -7.71
CA GLY A 415 -8.98 15.56 -7.13
C GLY A 415 -10.26 14.83 -7.54
N PHE A 416 -10.17 13.74 -8.32
CA PHE A 416 -11.37 12.96 -8.68
C PHE A 416 -11.99 12.20 -7.51
N LEU A 417 -11.25 12.01 -6.42
CA LEU A 417 -11.80 11.37 -5.22
C LEU A 417 -12.94 12.19 -4.61
N THR A 418 -12.83 13.51 -4.62
CA THR A 418 -13.86 14.43 -4.08
C THR A 418 -14.85 14.91 -5.13
N HIS A 419 -14.49 14.83 -6.41
CA HIS A 419 -15.33 15.23 -7.55
C HIS A 419 -15.33 14.12 -8.61
N PRO A 420 -15.86 12.92 -8.28
CA PRO A 420 -15.90 11.81 -9.22
C PRO A 420 -16.84 12.11 -10.38
N THR A 421 -16.37 11.82 -11.60
CA THR A 421 -17.20 11.88 -12.81
C THR A 421 -17.63 10.49 -13.24
N GLU A 422 -18.76 10.36 -13.91
CA GLU A 422 -19.23 9.06 -14.44
C GLU A 422 -18.17 8.40 -15.32
N GLU A 423 -17.48 9.18 -16.14
CA GLU A 423 -16.42 8.67 -17.01
C GLU A 423 -15.22 8.12 -16.23
N MET A 424 -14.78 8.81 -15.16
CA MET A 424 -13.70 8.32 -14.31
C MET A 424 -14.11 7.04 -13.56
N LEU A 425 -15.37 6.93 -13.13
CA LEU A 425 -15.91 5.72 -12.52
C LEU A 425 -15.93 4.56 -13.52
N ALA A 426 -16.41 4.79 -14.73
CA ALA A 426 -16.45 3.77 -15.79
C ALA A 426 -15.02 3.29 -16.17
N LEU A 427 -14.05 4.19 -16.26
CA LEU A 427 -12.64 3.83 -16.43
C LEU A 427 -12.13 3.00 -15.25
N GLY A 428 -12.48 3.37 -14.01
CA GLY A 428 -12.10 2.64 -12.82
C GLY A 428 -12.65 1.21 -12.79
N GLU A 429 -13.88 1.01 -13.22
CA GLU A 429 -14.47 -0.32 -13.37
C GLU A 429 -13.69 -1.15 -14.40
N ARG A 430 -13.33 -0.56 -15.55
CA ARG A 430 -12.50 -1.25 -16.56
C ARG A 430 -11.12 -1.62 -16.04
N TYR A 431 -10.45 -0.73 -15.28
CA TYR A 431 -9.18 -1.02 -14.63
C TYR A 431 -9.30 -2.17 -13.62
N ARG A 432 -10.34 -2.14 -12.78
CA ARG A 432 -10.63 -3.20 -11.80
C ARG A 432 -10.84 -4.55 -12.50
N ASP A 433 -11.67 -4.59 -13.52
CA ASP A 433 -12.06 -5.83 -14.20
C ASP A 433 -10.87 -6.42 -14.97
N LEU A 434 -10.06 -5.59 -15.64
CA LEU A 434 -8.81 -6.03 -16.26
C LEU A 434 -7.82 -6.54 -15.21
N ASN A 435 -7.67 -5.82 -14.09
CA ASN A 435 -6.83 -6.26 -12.99
C ASN A 435 -7.30 -7.61 -12.45
N GLU A 436 -8.59 -7.82 -12.24
CA GLU A 436 -9.12 -9.09 -11.74
C GLU A 436 -8.80 -10.26 -12.70
N SER A 437 -8.93 -10.06 -14.00
CA SER A 437 -8.57 -11.04 -15.03
C SER A 437 -7.07 -11.37 -15.00
N VAL A 438 -6.20 -10.37 -14.89
CA VAL A 438 -4.74 -10.58 -14.83
C VAL A 438 -4.32 -11.22 -13.50
N GLN A 439 -4.94 -10.87 -12.37
CA GLN A 439 -4.67 -11.54 -11.10
C GLN A 439 -5.06 -13.02 -11.15
N GLN A 440 -6.18 -13.36 -11.82
CA GLN A 440 -6.54 -14.77 -12.04
C GLN A 440 -5.51 -15.49 -12.92
N LEU A 441 -5.00 -14.83 -13.97
CA LEU A 441 -3.90 -15.36 -14.77
C LEU A 441 -2.67 -15.71 -13.93
N PHE A 442 -2.24 -14.81 -13.01
CA PHE A 442 -1.10 -15.07 -12.14
C PHE A 442 -1.34 -16.26 -11.18
N ILE A 443 -2.56 -16.41 -10.69
CA ILE A 443 -2.95 -17.56 -9.85
C ILE A 443 -2.85 -18.86 -10.64
N ASP A 444 -3.51 -18.92 -11.79
CA ASP A 444 -3.54 -20.10 -12.65
C ASP A 444 -2.12 -20.46 -13.16
N TRP A 445 -1.31 -19.46 -13.45
CA TRP A 445 0.09 -19.64 -13.85
C TRP A 445 0.92 -20.22 -12.70
N ALA A 446 0.79 -19.69 -11.48
CA ALA A 446 1.50 -20.19 -10.31
C ALA A 446 1.09 -21.62 -9.91
N GLU A 447 -0.16 -22.01 -10.15
CA GLU A 447 -0.64 -23.36 -9.87
C GLU A 447 -0.11 -24.40 -10.88
N LYS A 448 0.15 -23.99 -12.13
CA LYS A 448 0.55 -24.89 -13.22
C LYS A 448 2.06 -24.93 -13.48
N ALA A 449 2.72 -23.78 -13.35
CA ALA A 449 4.15 -23.70 -13.60
C ALA A 449 4.96 -24.04 -12.35
N PRO A 450 5.91 -24.99 -12.41
CA PRO A 450 6.81 -25.24 -11.27
C PRO A 450 7.73 -24.05 -11.03
N PRO A 451 8.18 -23.84 -9.78
CA PRO A 451 9.23 -22.88 -9.50
C PRO A 451 10.47 -23.16 -10.35
N ARG A 452 11.03 -22.13 -10.95
CA ARG A 452 12.24 -22.25 -11.76
C ARG A 452 13.43 -21.70 -11.02
N ASP A 453 14.58 -22.37 -11.15
CA ASP A 453 15.86 -21.81 -10.73
C ASP A 453 16.30 -20.74 -11.73
N ILE A 454 15.75 -19.56 -11.59
CA ILE A 454 16.08 -18.42 -12.44
C ILE A 454 16.83 -17.37 -11.66
N TYR A 455 17.71 -16.65 -12.36
CA TYR A 455 18.35 -15.48 -11.84
C TYR A 455 17.51 -14.24 -12.18
N VAL A 456 17.05 -13.54 -11.14
CA VAL A 456 16.38 -12.24 -11.30
C VAL A 456 17.08 -11.21 -10.41
N ARG A 457 17.51 -10.12 -11.02
CA ARG A 457 17.85 -8.87 -10.34
C ARG A 457 17.04 -7.76 -10.98
N GLY A 458 15.78 -7.67 -10.57
CA GLY A 458 14.86 -6.66 -11.05
C GLY A 458 15.14 -5.31 -10.36
N ASP A 459 15.37 -4.28 -11.16
CA ASP A 459 15.38 -2.90 -10.67
C ASP A 459 14.16 -2.17 -11.23
N MET A 460 13.14 -1.99 -10.40
CA MET A 460 11.89 -1.34 -10.79
C MET A 460 12.11 0.07 -11.34
N THR A 461 13.18 0.75 -10.89
CA THR A 461 13.53 2.08 -11.41
C THR A 461 14.09 2.06 -12.83
N ARG A 462 14.33 0.88 -13.41
CA ARG A 462 14.86 0.69 -14.77
C ARG A 462 13.86 0.08 -15.74
N MET A 463 12.74 -0.41 -15.24
CA MET A 463 11.66 -0.87 -16.08
C MET A 463 11.03 0.34 -16.76
N ARG A 464 11.25 0.53 -18.07
CA ARG A 464 10.85 1.72 -18.82
C ARG A 464 9.38 2.08 -18.60
N PHE A 465 8.52 1.08 -18.59
CA PHE A 465 7.08 1.27 -18.36
C PHE A 465 6.81 1.90 -16.96
N LEU A 466 7.40 1.33 -15.91
CA LEU A 466 7.26 1.87 -14.54
C LEU A 466 7.90 3.26 -14.39
N GLN A 467 9.03 3.50 -15.08
CA GLN A 467 9.65 4.83 -15.04
C GLN A 467 8.74 5.91 -15.60
N LEU A 468 8.08 5.64 -16.72
CA LEU A 468 7.16 6.62 -17.34
C LEU A 468 5.98 6.88 -16.40
N LEU A 469 5.37 5.84 -15.83
CA LEU A 469 4.30 6.00 -14.85
C LEU A 469 4.76 6.75 -13.59
N HIS A 470 5.97 6.46 -13.09
CA HIS A 470 6.50 7.16 -11.92
C HIS A 470 6.71 8.67 -12.17
N LEU A 471 7.18 9.05 -13.34
CA LEU A 471 7.28 10.47 -13.72
C LEU A 471 5.90 11.15 -13.76
N GLU A 472 4.86 10.41 -14.18
CA GLU A 472 3.48 10.89 -14.22
C GLU A 472 2.89 11.22 -12.82
N LEU A 473 3.42 10.61 -11.75
CA LEU A 473 2.97 10.87 -10.37
C LEU A 473 3.18 12.33 -9.94
N ALA A 474 4.19 13.00 -10.50
CA ALA A 474 4.53 14.39 -10.19
C ALA A 474 3.80 15.41 -11.07
N VAL A 475 3.06 14.98 -12.09
CA VAL A 475 2.43 15.87 -13.08
C VAL A 475 1.01 16.24 -12.65
N ARG A 476 0.68 17.53 -12.69
CA ARG A 476 -0.68 18.04 -12.51
C ARG A 476 -1.33 18.30 -13.85
N ARG A 477 -2.59 17.92 -13.98
CA ARG A 477 -3.37 17.99 -15.21
C ARG A 477 -4.75 18.56 -14.95
N ASP A 478 -5.38 19.10 -15.98
CA ASP A 478 -6.83 19.32 -15.97
C ASP A 478 -7.60 17.98 -16.10
N SER A 479 -8.90 18.03 -15.81
CA SER A 479 -9.73 16.82 -15.77
C SER A 479 -9.75 16.04 -17.08
N GLN A 480 -9.77 16.73 -18.23
CA GLN A 480 -9.78 16.07 -19.54
C GLN A 480 -8.44 15.37 -19.82
N GLN A 481 -7.34 16.04 -19.55
CA GLN A 481 -6.00 15.44 -19.70
C GLN A 481 -5.80 14.20 -18.82
N VAL A 482 -6.37 14.20 -17.61
CA VAL A 482 -6.30 13.01 -16.72
C VAL A 482 -7.07 11.84 -17.33
N LEU A 483 -8.28 12.09 -17.84
CA LEU A 483 -9.09 11.07 -18.51
C LEU A 483 -8.38 10.50 -19.74
N ASP A 484 -7.79 11.36 -20.57
CA ASP A 484 -7.06 10.94 -21.77
C ASP A 484 -5.83 10.09 -21.42
N VAL A 485 -5.08 10.48 -20.38
CA VAL A 485 -3.95 9.67 -19.86
C VAL A 485 -4.43 8.36 -19.28
N ALA A 486 -5.55 8.34 -18.53
CA ALA A 486 -6.11 7.11 -17.98
C ALA A 486 -6.53 6.13 -19.07
N ARG A 487 -7.21 6.60 -20.15
CA ARG A 487 -7.54 5.76 -21.33
C ARG A 487 -6.29 5.20 -21.99
N LYS A 488 -5.30 6.06 -22.28
CA LYS A 488 -4.03 5.64 -22.87
C LYS A 488 -3.30 4.60 -22.01
N ASN A 489 -3.29 4.79 -20.70
CA ASN A 489 -2.69 3.82 -19.78
C ASN A 489 -3.45 2.49 -19.82
N LEU A 490 -4.79 2.51 -19.87
CA LEU A 490 -5.58 1.29 -19.98
C LEU A 490 -5.24 0.48 -21.25
N ASP A 491 -5.01 1.16 -22.39
CA ASP A 491 -4.53 0.53 -23.62
C ASP A 491 -3.13 -0.10 -23.46
N HIS A 492 -2.26 0.53 -22.67
CA HIS A 492 -0.95 -0.04 -22.34
C HIS A 492 -1.08 -1.27 -21.43
N PHE A 493 -2.02 -1.26 -20.48
CA PHE A 493 -2.29 -2.42 -19.61
C PHE A 493 -2.88 -3.59 -20.38
N ASP A 494 -3.81 -3.33 -21.31
CA ASP A 494 -4.29 -4.38 -22.22
C ASP A 494 -3.12 -5.03 -22.95
N ALA A 495 -2.24 -4.22 -23.51
CA ALA A 495 -1.05 -4.67 -24.20
C ALA A 495 -0.11 -5.51 -23.33
N LEU A 496 0.14 -5.06 -22.08
CA LEU A 496 0.94 -5.85 -21.12
C LEU A 496 0.26 -7.17 -20.79
N ALA A 497 -1.06 -7.18 -20.60
CA ALA A 497 -1.84 -8.38 -20.35
C ALA A 497 -1.75 -9.40 -21.49
N GLN A 498 -1.74 -8.95 -22.77
CA GLN A 498 -1.48 -9.81 -23.93
C GLN A 498 -0.13 -10.53 -23.82
N VAL A 499 0.92 -9.77 -23.48
CA VAL A 499 2.28 -10.35 -23.34
C VAL A 499 2.35 -11.32 -22.19
N LEU A 500 1.77 -10.97 -21.03
CA LEU A 500 1.70 -11.83 -19.83
C LEU A 500 0.97 -13.13 -20.13
N PHE A 501 -0.17 -13.06 -20.82
CA PHE A 501 -0.95 -14.24 -21.18
C PHE A 501 -0.16 -15.23 -22.04
N TRP A 502 0.45 -14.77 -23.13
CA TRP A 502 1.20 -15.65 -24.02
C TRP A 502 2.49 -16.16 -23.37
N GLN A 503 3.09 -15.42 -22.45
CA GLN A 503 4.20 -15.92 -21.63
C GLN A 503 3.74 -17.06 -20.71
N ALA A 504 2.59 -16.91 -20.06
CA ALA A 504 2.02 -17.96 -19.21
C ALA A 504 1.65 -19.20 -20.01
N VAL A 505 1.06 -19.03 -21.21
CA VAL A 505 0.75 -20.16 -22.12
C VAL A 505 2.03 -20.88 -22.56
N GLU A 506 3.09 -20.14 -22.92
CA GLU A 506 4.38 -20.72 -23.32
C GLU A 506 5.01 -21.55 -22.18
N GLU A 507 4.88 -21.11 -20.94
CA GLU A 507 5.42 -21.82 -19.78
C GLU A 507 4.58 -23.02 -19.33
N CYS A 508 3.26 -22.90 -19.39
CA CYS A 508 2.34 -23.95 -18.91
C CYS A 508 1.97 -24.97 -19.99
N TYR A 509 1.97 -24.55 -21.27
CA TYR A 509 1.51 -25.35 -22.41
C TYR A 509 2.45 -25.16 -23.62
N PRO A 510 3.74 -25.53 -23.53
CA PRO A 510 4.75 -25.25 -24.57
C PRO A 510 4.44 -25.86 -25.94
N GLU A 511 3.64 -26.94 -26.00
CA GLU A 511 3.25 -27.60 -27.22
C GLU A 511 1.96 -27.04 -27.86
N ASN A 512 1.40 -25.95 -27.29
CA ASN A 512 0.16 -25.38 -27.79
C ASN A 512 0.36 -24.71 -29.16
N GLU A 513 -0.38 -25.17 -30.19
CA GLU A 513 -0.27 -24.67 -31.57
C GLU A 513 -0.57 -23.18 -31.72
N MET A 514 -1.37 -22.58 -30.82
CA MET A 514 -1.67 -21.15 -30.84
C MET A 514 -0.46 -20.27 -30.53
N LEU A 515 0.59 -20.81 -29.90
CA LEU A 515 1.86 -20.12 -29.68
C LEU A 515 2.54 -19.68 -30.99
N LYS A 516 2.29 -20.36 -32.10
CA LYS A 516 2.80 -20.00 -33.44
C LYS A 516 2.14 -18.72 -33.99
N LYS A 517 0.90 -18.47 -33.59
CA LYS A 517 0.09 -17.35 -34.10
C LYS A 517 -0.03 -16.22 -33.08
N ARG A 518 -0.10 -16.56 -31.78
CA ARG A 518 -0.32 -15.64 -30.67
C ARG A 518 -1.36 -14.56 -31.02
N PRO A 519 -2.62 -14.95 -31.33
CA PRO A 519 -3.63 -13.98 -31.73
C PRO A 519 -3.89 -12.99 -30.61
N TRP A 520 -4.32 -11.79 -31.00
CA TRP A 520 -4.79 -10.77 -30.06
C TRP A 520 -6.07 -11.24 -29.39
N ILE A 521 -6.18 -11.11 -28.05
CA ILE A 521 -7.30 -11.61 -27.27
C ILE A 521 -8.04 -10.50 -26.52
N ASN A 522 -9.23 -10.78 -26.05
CA ASN A 522 -9.94 -9.96 -25.07
C ASN A 522 -9.36 -10.26 -23.68
N THR A 523 -8.52 -9.37 -23.17
CA THR A 523 -7.82 -9.57 -21.90
C THR A 523 -8.73 -9.49 -20.67
N TRP A 524 -9.92 -8.93 -20.79
CA TRP A 524 -10.95 -8.96 -19.75
C TRP A 524 -11.62 -10.34 -19.59
N ARG A 525 -11.41 -11.24 -20.56
CA ARG A 525 -12.01 -12.60 -20.62
C ARG A 525 -10.97 -13.70 -20.73
N MET A 526 -9.69 -13.39 -20.50
CA MET A 526 -8.63 -14.38 -20.67
C MET A 526 -8.73 -15.53 -19.68
N VAL A 527 -8.48 -16.74 -20.16
CA VAL A 527 -8.47 -17.98 -19.40
C VAL A 527 -7.21 -18.74 -19.80
N LEU A 528 -6.37 -19.13 -18.84
CA LEU A 528 -5.11 -19.82 -19.13
C LEU A 528 -5.31 -21.25 -19.65
N ASP A 529 -6.39 -21.92 -19.24
CA ASP A 529 -6.68 -23.31 -19.61
C ASP A 529 -7.16 -23.42 -21.07
N PRO A 530 -6.39 -24.08 -21.99
CA PRO A 530 -6.76 -24.20 -23.39
C PRO A 530 -8.10 -24.91 -23.64
N GLU A 531 -8.52 -25.82 -22.76
CA GLU A 531 -9.78 -26.56 -22.92
C GLU A 531 -11.01 -25.63 -22.80
N LYS A 532 -10.85 -24.49 -22.15
CA LYS A 532 -11.90 -23.50 -21.93
C LYS A 532 -11.91 -22.35 -22.96
N TRP A 533 -10.93 -22.29 -23.86
CA TRP A 533 -10.79 -21.16 -24.78
C TRP A 533 -11.99 -20.99 -25.72
N ALA A 534 -12.55 -22.09 -26.22
CA ALA A 534 -13.69 -22.06 -27.15
C ALA A 534 -14.95 -21.39 -26.52
N GLU A 535 -15.13 -21.51 -25.21
CA GLU A 535 -16.32 -21.04 -24.50
C GLU A 535 -16.10 -19.67 -23.83
N SER A 536 -14.85 -19.24 -23.67
CA SER A 536 -14.50 -18.03 -22.90
C SER A 536 -14.86 -16.72 -23.61
N GLY A 537 -14.97 -16.73 -24.94
CA GLY A 537 -15.10 -15.52 -25.77
C GLY A 537 -13.82 -14.66 -25.78
N MET A 538 -12.67 -15.21 -25.34
CA MET A 538 -11.42 -14.44 -25.26
C MET A 538 -10.82 -14.10 -26.63
N PHE A 539 -11.21 -14.80 -27.70
CA PHE A 539 -10.75 -14.49 -29.06
C PHE A 539 -11.59 -13.41 -29.75
N ASP A 540 -12.67 -12.94 -29.11
CA ASP A 540 -13.46 -11.78 -29.55
C ASP A 540 -12.81 -10.49 -29.00
N ALA A 541 -11.72 -10.07 -29.66
CA ALA A 541 -10.94 -8.90 -29.21
C ALA A 541 -11.75 -7.62 -29.30
N GLU A 542 -11.76 -6.84 -28.22
CA GLU A 542 -12.41 -5.52 -28.16
C GLU A 542 -11.46 -4.37 -28.54
N THR A 543 -10.16 -4.63 -28.57
CA THR A 543 -9.14 -3.63 -28.84
C THR A 543 -8.39 -3.92 -30.15
N THR A 544 -7.76 -2.88 -30.71
CA THR A 544 -7.04 -3.00 -31.99
C THR A 544 -5.76 -3.83 -31.80
N PRO A 545 -5.59 -4.91 -32.58
CA PRO A 545 -4.39 -5.72 -32.55
C PRO A 545 -3.13 -4.92 -32.86
N ARG A 546 -2.05 -5.20 -32.11
CA ARG A 546 -0.72 -4.62 -32.28
C ARG A 546 0.34 -5.74 -32.31
N PRO A 547 1.53 -5.50 -32.92
CA PRO A 547 2.61 -6.50 -32.92
C PRO A 547 3.09 -6.80 -31.49
N LEU A 548 2.96 -8.03 -31.03
CA LEU A 548 3.34 -8.43 -29.66
C LEU A 548 4.84 -8.26 -29.38
N ASP A 549 5.69 -8.46 -30.39
CA ASP A 549 7.15 -8.32 -30.21
C ASP A 549 7.54 -6.88 -29.92
N GLU A 550 6.98 -5.90 -30.66
CA GLU A 550 7.19 -4.46 -30.38
C GLU A 550 6.72 -4.07 -28.98
N MET A 551 5.64 -4.71 -28.52
CA MET A 551 5.09 -4.44 -27.20
C MET A 551 5.93 -5.05 -26.09
N ARG A 552 6.49 -6.25 -26.30
CA ARG A 552 7.39 -6.91 -25.35
C ARG A 552 8.63 -6.04 -25.09
N ASP A 553 9.15 -5.35 -26.08
CA ASP A 553 10.28 -4.44 -25.95
C ASP A 553 9.96 -3.22 -25.06
N ASN A 554 8.70 -2.77 -25.03
CA ASN A 554 8.26 -1.70 -24.13
C ASN A 554 8.23 -2.11 -22.67
N PHE A 555 8.17 -3.41 -22.39
CA PHE A 555 8.13 -3.98 -21.04
C PHE A 555 9.45 -4.63 -20.61
N THR A 556 10.56 -4.22 -21.22
CA THR A 556 11.90 -4.71 -20.88
C THR A 556 12.17 -4.56 -19.38
N GLY A 557 12.70 -5.62 -18.78
CA GLY A 557 13.04 -5.69 -17.36
C GLY A 557 11.91 -6.26 -16.47
N ILE A 558 10.68 -6.37 -16.96
CA ILE A 558 9.57 -7.02 -16.24
C ILE A 558 9.75 -8.55 -16.22
N PHE A 559 10.24 -9.10 -17.32
CA PHE A 559 10.42 -10.55 -17.46
C PHE A 559 11.83 -11.00 -17.08
N ALA A 560 11.91 -12.12 -16.37
CA ALA A 560 13.18 -12.72 -15.99
C ALA A 560 13.93 -13.29 -17.22
N PRO A 561 15.26 -13.16 -17.28
CA PRO A 561 16.07 -13.80 -18.32
C PRO A 561 15.94 -15.33 -18.28
N GLN A 562 15.64 -15.96 -19.40
CA GLN A 562 15.35 -17.40 -19.48
C GLN A 562 16.60 -18.27 -19.61
N ASN A 563 17.69 -17.76 -20.18
CA ASN A 563 18.90 -18.51 -20.46
C ASN A 563 20.17 -17.75 -20.05
N LEU A 564 21.32 -18.43 -20.08
CA LEU A 564 22.62 -17.85 -19.68
C LEU A 564 23.00 -16.62 -20.50
N ARG A 565 22.72 -16.64 -21.81
CA ARG A 565 23.01 -15.51 -22.71
C ARG A 565 22.20 -14.29 -22.33
N ASP A 566 20.90 -14.49 -22.12
CA ASP A 566 19.98 -13.42 -21.70
C ASP A 566 20.36 -12.88 -20.33
N ARG A 567 20.79 -13.75 -19.42
CA ARG A 567 21.32 -13.35 -18.09
C ARG A 567 22.57 -12.47 -18.20
N LEU A 568 23.50 -12.81 -19.10
CA LEU A 568 24.73 -12.03 -19.33
C LEU A 568 24.40 -10.67 -19.96
N VAL A 569 23.55 -10.65 -20.99
CA VAL A 569 23.07 -9.43 -21.64
C VAL A 569 22.30 -8.55 -20.66
N TYR A 570 21.40 -9.14 -19.89
CA TYR A 570 20.64 -8.45 -18.85
C TYR A 570 21.55 -7.83 -17.79
N ASN A 571 22.53 -8.57 -17.27
CA ASN A 571 23.48 -8.06 -16.27
C ASN A 571 24.37 -6.96 -16.84
N LEU A 572 24.85 -7.08 -18.08
CA LEU A 572 25.65 -6.05 -18.73
C LEU A 572 24.84 -4.78 -18.95
N SER A 573 23.62 -4.92 -19.48
CA SER A 573 22.68 -3.81 -19.67
C SER A 573 22.29 -3.19 -18.33
N PHE A 574 22.09 -4.01 -17.30
CA PHE A 574 21.83 -3.59 -15.94
C PHE A 574 22.96 -2.70 -15.40
N ASN A 575 24.22 -3.12 -15.53
CA ASN A 575 25.37 -2.38 -15.01
C ASN A 575 25.60 -1.06 -15.77
N ILE A 576 25.47 -1.06 -17.10
CA ILE A 576 25.63 0.15 -17.92
C ILE A 576 24.50 1.16 -17.61
N MET A 577 23.26 0.71 -17.60
CA MET A 577 22.11 1.56 -17.25
C MET A 577 22.16 2.04 -15.80
N HIS A 578 22.75 1.25 -14.89
CA HIS A 578 22.93 1.62 -13.50
C HIS A 578 23.77 2.88 -13.35
N TRP A 579 24.90 2.92 -14.05
CA TRP A 579 25.76 4.12 -14.09
C TRP A 579 25.06 5.32 -14.73
N GLN A 580 24.43 5.12 -15.91
CA GLN A 580 23.70 6.19 -16.61
C GLN A 580 22.53 6.75 -15.79
N LYS A 581 21.79 5.91 -15.07
CA LYS A 581 20.65 6.34 -14.26
C LYS A 581 21.04 7.04 -12.98
N GLY A 582 22.10 6.60 -12.33
CA GLY A 582 22.66 7.36 -11.21
C GLY A 582 22.93 8.80 -11.65
N PHE A 583 23.58 8.98 -12.80
CA PHE A 583 23.83 10.31 -13.36
C PHE A 583 22.53 11.07 -13.68
N VAL A 584 21.59 10.45 -14.39
CA VAL A 584 20.30 11.08 -14.77
C VAL A 584 19.47 11.38 -13.54
N HIS A 585 19.34 10.44 -12.60
CA HIS A 585 18.52 10.62 -11.42
C HIS A 585 19.05 11.73 -10.50
N TYR A 586 20.34 11.74 -10.22
CA TYR A 586 20.94 12.73 -9.32
C TYR A 586 21.23 14.08 -9.96
N ASN A 587 21.36 14.18 -11.28
CA ASN A 587 21.74 15.42 -11.96
C ASN A 587 20.67 15.98 -12.90
N VAL A 588 19.91 15.14 -13.60
CA VAL A 588 18.94 15.56 -14.65
C VAL A 588 17.50 15.59 -14.13
N VAL A 589 17.07 14.55 -13.41
CA VAL A 589 15.69 14.48 -12.88
C VAL A 589 15.41 15.60 -11.89
N PRO A 590 16.31 15.95 -10.94
CA PRO A 590 16.14 17.12 -10.11
C PRO A 590 15.97 18.42 -10.89
N ALA A 591 16.77 18.62 -11.96
CA ALA A 591 16.67 19.80 -12.83
C ALA A 591 15.37 19.86 -13.64
N LEU A 592 14.88 18.72 -14.12
CA LEU A 592 13.58 18.60 -14.79
C LEU A 592 12.42 18.77 -13.81
N HIS A 593 12.51 18.19 -12.63
CA HIS A 593 11.54 18.31 -11.55
C HIS A 593 11.37 19.77 -11.15
N HIS A 594 12.46 20.53 -11.07
CA HIS A 594 12.44 21.96 -10.82
C HIS A 594 11.64 22.74 -11.90
N LYS A 595 11.66 22.29 -13.14
CA LYS A 595 10.90 22.93 -14.25
C LYS A 595 9.45 22.46 -14.34
N LEU A 596 9.13 21.23 -13.96
CA LEU A 596 7.80 20.62 -14.13
C LEU A 596 6.85 20.88 -12.94
N ILE A 597 7.37 21.02 -11.73
CA ILE A 597 6.55 21.19 -10.50
C ILE A 597 6.33 22.69 -10.15
N PHE A 598 7.09 23.62 -10.75
CA PHE A 598 7.10 25.04 -10.38
C PHE A 598 6.05 25.92 -11.10
N ARG A 599 4.82 25.42 -11.29
CA ARG A 599 3.68 26.34 -11.46
C ARG A 599 2.81 26.39 -10.20
N LYS A 600 3.46 26.70 -9.03
CA LYS A 600 2.94 26.93 -7.67
C LYS A 600 2.69 25.67 -6.80
N PRO A 601 3.15 25.64 -5.53
CA PRO A 601 3.94 26.62 -4.79
C PRO A 601 5.37 26.18 -4.45
N ALA A 602 6.25 27.15 -4.46
CA ALA A 602 7.71 27.09 -4.42
C ALA A 602 8.39 26.53 -3.18
N MET A 603 7.71 26.05 -2.13
CA MET A 603 8.35 25.67 -0.88
C MET A 603 8.84 24.22 -0.80
N TRP A 604 8.22 23.30 -1.50
CA TRP A 604 8.48 21.88 -1.33
C TRP A 604 9.82 21.41 -1.91
N VAL A 605 10.15 21.91 -3.10
CA VAL A 605 11.39 21.48 -3.81
C VAL A 605 12.63 22.21 -3.33
N ARG A 606 12.51 23.44 -2.84
CA ARG A 606 13.66 24.20 -2.31
C ARG A 606 14.32 23.50 -1.12
N ASN A 607 13.55 22.75 -0.34
CA ASN A 607 14.04 22.02 0.84
C ASN A 607 14.52 20.60 0.52
N LEU A 608 14.33 20.09 -0.71
CA LEU A 608 14.83 18.78 -1.14
C LEU A 608 16.34 18.81 -1.43
N PHE A 609 16.91 19.99 -1.71
CA PHE A 609 18.25 20.13 -2.24
C PHE A 609 19.20 20.96 -1.37
N ILE A 610 18.74 21.46 -0.23
CA ILE A 610 19.60 22.15 0.73
C ILE A 610 19.61 21.33 2.02
N THR A 611 20.42 20.29 2.06
CA THR A 611 20.94 19.75 3.31
C THR A 611 22.45 19.68 3.21
N ASP A 612 23.10 20.61 3.86
CA ASP A 612 24.45 20.41 4.35
C ASP A 612 24.44 19.17 5.25
N HIS A 613 24.84 18.04 4.72
CA HIS A 613 25.20 16.89 5.51
C HIS A 613 26.58 17.16 6.11
N GLN A 614 26.64 17.72 7.31
CA GLN A 614 27.76 17.47 8.20
C GLN A 614 27.38 16.33 9.14
N PRO A 615 28.17 15.25 9.22
CA PRO A 615 27.95 14.19 10.18
C PRO A 615 28.41 14.63 11.57
N GLN A 616 27.56 14.50 12.55
CA GLN A 616 27.94 14.31 13.95
C GLN A 616 27.42 12.96 14.44
#